data_ed3c7ea97e9d25c535b70128846ee18a
#
_entry.id   ed3c7ea97e9d25c535b70128846ee18a
#
_cell.length_a   1.000
_cell.length_b   1.000
_cell.length_c   1.000
_cell.angle_alpha   90.00
_cell.angle_beta   90.00
_cell.angle_gamma   90.00
#
_symmetry.space_group_name_H-M   'P 1'
#
loop_
_entity.id
_entity.type
_entity.pdbx_description
1 polymer ?
#
loop_
_entity_poly.entity_id
_entity_poly.type
_entity_poly.pdbx_seq_one_letter_code
_entity_poly.pdbx_strand_id
1 'polypeptide(L)'
;MSSAGIRSNRGDIYQTLIAFDWALTVLSDSESQWLEIDSTAHPVDDVVIGKSDGSLICCQCKKNQPNFRAWSIADLAEELDKAALTLAKNQQAHIRFYSCNNFGALAKLREYSALHGDEDGYRANLTREHTKTDGDLAARIADQAPELSTCEFLHRTSFETTPDFDRLETLLRERLRRMASNADAAFNVLWTALDKLGGRMGGGNLSAAARHRLTKADLEEILHHAGAMLVPVVDVARARTSFAGASAIGRSWHRDIAGQRIPSPVVNDLLAAIDAGKRAILLTGVPGSGKTCVMLSLQEALEERAKTRMDLVSLFIQSREFADLATAGER
;
A
#
# COMPACT_ATOMS: atom_id res chain seq x y z
N MET A 1 -21.73 -14.39 -30.21
CA MET A 1 -21.40 -14.45 -28.76
C MET A 1 -22.64 -14.07 -27.97
N SER A 2 -23.02 -14.85 -26.95
CA SER A 2 -24.22 -14.54 -26.15
C SER A 2 -23.91 -13.35 -25.22
N SER A 3 -24.92 -12.53 -24.92
CA SER A 3 -24.77 -11.42 -23.98
C SER A 3 -24.32 -11.86 -22.58
N ALA A 4 -24.58 -13.12 -22.22
CA ALA A 4 -24.13 -13.75 -20.97
C ALA A 4 -22.61 -13.94 -20.95
N GLY A 5 -21.97 -14.39 -22.02
CA GLY A 5 -20.50 -14.55 -22.08
C GLY A 5 -19.74 -13.22 -22.00
N ILE A 6 -20.28 -12.16 -22.63
CA ILE A 6 -19.68 -10.81 -22.53
C ILE A 6 -19.81 -10.26 -21.09
N ARG A 7 -20.89 -10.61 -20.40
CA ARG A 7 -21.14 -10.17 -19.02
C ARG A 7 -20.21 -10.88 -18.03
N SER A 8 -19.94 -12.15 -18.19
CA SER A 8 -19.00 -12.90 -17.35
C SER A 8 -17.59 -12.35 -17.52
N ASN A 9 -17.10 -12.28 -18.76
CA ASN A 9 -15.74 -11.80 -19.06
C ASN A 9 -15.45 -10.39 -18.50
N ARG A 10 -16.44 -9.48 -18.52
CA ARG A 10 -16.28 -8.15 -17.89
C ARG A 10 -16.19 -8.21 -16.35
N GLY A 11 -16.82 -9.19 -15.70
CA GLY A 11 -16.69 -9.42 -14.26
C GLY A 11 -15.27 -9.82 -13.90
N ASP A 12 -14.75 -10.79 -14.64
CA ASP A 12 -13.42 -11.34 -14.45
C ASP A 12 -12.33 -10.28 -14.67
N ILE A 13 -12.48 -9.42 -15.71
CA ILE A 13 -11.58 -8.27 -15.96
C ILE A 13 -11.60 -7.29 -14.78
N TYR A 14 -12.75 -6.96 -14.22
CA TYR A 14 -12.84 -6.03 -13.11
C TYR A 14 -12.16 -6.56 -11.84
N GLN A 15 -12.41 -7.83 -11.53
CA GLN A 15 -11.73 -8.52 -10.43
C GLN A 15 -10.22 -8.52 -10.62
N THR A 16 -9.74 -8.80 -11.84
CA THR A 16 -8.30 -8.76 -12.17
C THR A 16 -7.71 -7.35 -11.99
N LEU A 17 -8.44 -6.28 -12.33
CA LEU A 17 -8.00 -4.89 -12.09
C LEU A 17 -7.86 -4.59 -10.58
N ILE A 18 -8.82 -5.03 -9.76
CA ILE A 18 -8.74 -4.87 -8.30
C ILE A 18 -7.58 -5.71 -7.73
N ALA A 19 -7.43 -6.95 -8.18
CA ALA A 19 -6.29 -7.79 -7.79
C ALA A 19 -4.95 -7.16 -8.20
N PHE A 20 -4.90 -6.50 -9.35
CA PHE A 20 -3.71 -5.79 -9.81
C PHE A 20 -3.34 -4.61 -8.90
N ASP A 21 -4.32 -3.80 -8.48
CA ASP A 21 -4.08 -2.72 -7.53
C ASP A 21 -3.53 -3.23 -6.20
N TRP A 22 -4.07 -4.35 -5.72
CA TRP A 22 -3.57 -5.02 -4.52
C TRP A 22 -2.18 -5.65 -4.72
N ALA A 23 -1.88 -6.20 -5.90
CA ALA A 23 -0.53 -6.68 -6.21
C ALA A 23 0.51 -5.55 -6.14
N LEU A 24 0.17 -4.36 -6.67
CA LEU A 24 1.03 -3.18 -6.52
C LEU A 24 1.16 -2.74 -5.05
N THR A 25 0.12 -2.94 -4.25
CA THR A 25 0.16 -2.66 -2.82
C THR A 25 1.06 -3.66 -2.08
N VAL A 26 0.94 -4.96 -2.35
CA VAL A 26 1.81 -6.00 -1.78
C VAL A 26 3.29 -5.73 -2.14
N LEU A 27 3.56 -5.27 -3.35
CA LEU A 27 4.92 -4.91 -3.78
C LEU A 27 5.49 -3.69 -3.03
N SER A 28 4.67 -2.70 -2.69
CA SER A 28 5.12 -1.41 -2.15
C SER A 28 4.94 -1.26 -0.64
N ASP A 29 4.04 -2.01 -0.03
CA ASP A 29 3.71 -1.94 1.39
C ASP A 29 4.34 -3.11 2.15
N SER A 30 5.05 -2.82 3.23
CA SER A 30 5.68 -3.83 4.07
C SER A 30 4.68 -4.62 4.94
N GLU A 31 3.50 -4.07 5.17
CA GLU A 31 2.46 -4.73 5.95
C GLU A 31 1.68 -5.76 5.13
N SER A 32 1.58 -5.58 3.81
CA SER A 32 0.88 -6.50 2.92
C SER A 32 1.84 -7.59 2.45
N GLN A 33 1.53 -8.86 2.79
CA GLN A 33 2.44 -10.00 2.59
C GLN A 33 2.15 -10.82 1.34
N TRP A 34 0.87 -11.01 1.04
CA TRP A 34 0.41 -11.85 -0.07
C TRP A 34 -1.00 -11.48 -0.50
N LEU A 35 -1.37 -11.89 -1.70
CA LEU A 35 -2.75 -11.86 -2.20
C LEU A 35 -3.17 -13.23 -2.74
N GLU A 36 -4.46 -13.52 -2.66
CA GLU A 36 -5.14 -14.65 -3.32
C GLU A 36 -6.24 -14.12 -4.25
N ILE A 37 -6.51 -14.83 -5.33
CA ILE A 37 -7.63 -14.57 -6.24
C ILE A 37 -8.50 -15.82 -6.25
N ASP A 38 -9.83 -15.67 -6.22
CA ASP A 38 -10.78 -16.77 -6.13
C ASP A 38 -10.43 -17.74 -4.98
N SER A 39 -10.32 -17.18 -3.78
CA SER A 39 -9.94 -17.95 -2.60
C SER A 39 -10.99 -19.01 -2.28
N THR A 40 -10.55 -20.24 -2.05
CA THR A 40 -11.43 -21.33 -1.60
C THR A 40 -11.53 -21.43 -0.07
N ALA A 41 -10.77 -20.59 0.64
CA ALA A 41 -10.70 -20.63 2.10
C ALA A 41 -11.67 -19.66 2.78
N HIS A 42 -12.14 -18.65 2.07
CA HIS A 42 -12.98 -17.59 2.62
C HIS A 42 -14.29 -17.44 1.83
N PRO A 43 -15.43 -17.16 2.49
CA PRO A 43 -16.70 -16.93 1.79
C PRO A 43 -16.69 -15.68 0.89
N VAL A 44 -15.98 -14.63 1.30
CA VAL A 44 -15.66 -13.46 0.46
C VAL A 44 -14.31 -13.74 -0.18
N ASP A 45 -14.30 -14.04 -1.46
CA ASP A 45 -13.27 -14.81 -2.12
C ASP A 45 -12.66 -14.17 -3.37
N ASP A 46 -13.23 -13.10 -3.94
CA ASP A 46 -12.74 -12.54 -5.21
C ASP A 46 -11.25 -12.15 -5.13
N VAL A 47 -10.86 -11.39 -4.09
CA VAL A 47 -9.45 -11.08 -3.79
C VAL A 47 -9.24 -11.05 -2.28
N VAL A 48 -8.28 -11.80 -1.77
CA VAL A 48 -7.94 -11.82 -0.33
C VAL A 48 -6.50 -11.41 -0.14
N ILE A 49 -6.26 -10.51 0.79
CA ILE A 49 -4.93 -9.98 1.12
C ILE A 49 -4.59 -10.35 2.57
N GLY A 50 -3.42 -10.94 2.76
CA GLY A 50 -2.88 -11.20 4.10
C GLY A 50 -1.89 -10.12 4.52
N LYS A 51 -2.06 -9.66 5.75
CA LYS A 51 -1.21 -8.68 6.41
C LYS A 51 -0.17 -9.34 7.31
N SER A 52 0.89 -8.60 7.65
CA SER A 52 1.99 -9.07 8.53
C SER A 52 1.56 -9.34 9.97
N ASP A 53 0.51 -8.67 10.45
CA ASP A 53 -0.09 -8.86 11.77
C ASP A 53 -1.09 -10.03 11.83
N GLY A 54 -1.27 -10.75 10.72
CA GLY A 54 -2.23 -11.85 10.58
C GLY A 54 -3.64 -11.41 10.21
N SER A 55 -3.92 -10.12 10.10
CA SER A 55 -5.22 -9.63 9.64
C SER A 55 -5.42 -9.91 8.15
N LEU A 56 -6.69 -9.97 7.73
CA LEU A 56 -7.09 -10.21 6.36
C LEU A 56 -7.93 -9.06 5.82
N ILE A 57 -7.74 -8.75 4.55
CA ILE A 57 -8.67 -7.92 3.78
C ILE A 57 -9.29 -8.81 2.71
N CYS A 58 -10.60 -9.05 2.82
CA CYS A 58 -11.35 -9.84 1.86
C CYS A 58 -12.17 -8.91 0.97
N CYS A 59 -11.93 -8.95 -0.32
CA CYS A 59 -12.55 -8.05 -1.30
C CYS A 59 -13.64 -8.77 -2.07
N GLN A 60 -14.77 -8.08 -2.25
CA GLN A 60 -15.86 -8.50 -3.13
C GLN A 60 -15.97 -7.50 -4.28
N CYS A 61 -15.80 -7.97 -5.49
CA CYS A 61 -15.82 -7.17 -6.70
C CYS A 61 -17.19 -7.28 -7.39
N LYS A 62 -17.90 -6.18 -7.47
CA LYS A 62 -19.20 -6.14 -8.10
C LYS A 62 -19.18 -5.34 -9.39
N LYS A 63 -19.66 -5.97 -10.42
CA LYS A 63 -19.88 -5.35 -11.70
C LYS A 63 -20.89 -4.20 -11.61
N ASN A 64 -20.92 -3.37 -12.64
CA ASN A 64 -21.91 -2.33 -12.78
C ASN A 64 -23.34 -2.88 -12.77
N GLN A 65 -24.24 -2.21 -12.06
CA GLN A 65 -25.67 -2.42 -12.16
C GLN A 65 -26.15 -2.12 -13.59
N PRO A 66 -27.12 -2.89 -14.12
CA PRO A 66 -27.60 -2.70 -15.51
C PRO A 66 -28.07 -1.29 -15.84
N ASN A 67 -28.60 -0.55 -14.86
CA ASN A 67 -29.13 0.80 -15.05
C ASN A 67 -28.27 1.88 -14.36
N PHE A 68 -27.01 1.58 -14.05
CA PHE A 68 -26.09 2.48 -13.33
C PHE A 68 -26.62 3.04 -12.00
N ARG A 69 -27.63 2.39 -11.43
CA ARG A 69 -28.17 2.76 -10.11
C ARG A 69 -27.21 2.37 -8.99
N ALA A 70 -27.39 2.98 -7.82
CA ALA A 70 -26.68 2.58 -6.62
C ALA A 70 -27.03 1.13 -6.21
N TRP A 71 -26.06 0.43 -5.62
CA TRP A 71 -26.27 -0.88 -5.02
C TRP A 71 -27.16 -0.76 -3.77
N SER A 72 -28.16 -1.60 -3.68
CA SER A 72 -29.01 -1.73 -2.49
C SER A 72 -28.65 -3.00 -1.70
N ILE A 73 -29.15 -3.10 -0.47
CA ILE A 73 -28.99 -4.31 0.37
C ILE A 73 -29.57 -5.54 -0.35
N ALA A 74 -30.71 -5.39 -1.03
CA ALA A 74 -31.30 -6.50 -1.79
C ALA A 74 -30.45 -6.96 -2.97
N ASP A 75 -29.74 -6.03 -3.62
CA ASP A 75 -28.86 -6.36 -4.74
C ASP A 75 -27.57 -7.07 -4.28
N LEU A 76 -27.14 -6.85 -3.05
CA LEU A 76 -25.92 -7.39 -2.44
C LEU A 76 -26.21 -8.47 -1.40
N ALA A 77 -27.41 -9.02 -1.40
CA ALA A 77 -27.90 -9.91 -0.36
C ALA A 77 -26.93 -11.07 -0.06
N GLU A 78 -26.54 -11.82 -1.08
CA GLU A 78 -25.65 -12.97 -0.94
C GLU A 78 -24.24 -12.56 -0.48
N GLU A 79 -23.75 -11.43 -0.96
CA GLU A 79 -22.41 -10.93 -0.64
C GLU A 79 -22.35 -10.36 0.79
N LEU A 80 -23.43 -9.73 1.26
CA LEU A 80 -23.53 -9.28 2.64
C LEU A 80 -23.63 -10.46 3.61
N ASP A 81 -24.33 -11.52 3.23
CA ASP A 81 -24.41 -12.78 3.98
C ASP A 81 -23.00 -13.42 4.09
N LYS A 82 -22.26 -13.52 2.97
CA LYS A 82 -20.88 -14.01 2.95
C LYS A 82 -19.95 -13.13 3.81
N ALA A 83 -20.13 -11.80 3.75
CA ALA A 83 -19.35 -10.86 4.54
C ALA A 83 -19.60 -11.05 6.04
N ALA A 84 -20.88 -11.17 6.47
CA ALA A 84 -21.21 -11.42 7.87
C ALA A 84 -20.59 -12.74 8.38
N LEU A 85 -20.69 -13.81 7.60
CA LEU A 85 -20.06 -15.10 7.93
C LEU A 85 -18.54 -15.02 8.03
N THR A 86 -17.89 -14.26 7.14
CA THR A 86 -16.45 -14.07 7.15
C THR A 86 -16.00 -13.32 8.41
N LEU A 87 -16.69 -12.24 8.76
CA LEU A 87 -16.41 -11.42 9.93
C LEU A 87 -16.65 -12.15 11.25
N ALA A 88 -17.71 -12.98 11.32
CA ALA A 88 -18.00 -13.80 12.49
C ALA A 88 -16.93 -14.88 12.73
N LYS A 89 -16.41 -15.49 11.65
CA LYS A 89 -15.38 -16.54 11.74
C LYS A 89 -13.98 -16.00 12.01
N ASN A 90 -13.70 -14.77 11.63
CA ASN A 90 -12.38 -14.17 11.76
C ASN A 90 -12.48 -12.73 12.28
N GLN A 91 -12.13 -12.54 13.55
CA GLN A 91 -12.18 -11.23 14.21
C GLN A 91 -11.19 -10.21 13.63
N GLN A 92 -10.13 -10.67 12.96
CA GLN A 92 -9.13 -9.80 12.31
C GLN A 92 -9.39 -9.58 10.82
N ALA A 93 -10.51 -10.05 10.29
CA ALA A 93 -10.88 -9.81 8.90
C ALA A 93 -11.56 -8.46 8.71
N HIS A 94 -11.28 -7.84 7.58
CA HIS A 94 -11.95 -6.66 7.06
C HIS A 94 -12.51 -6.96 5.67
N ILE A 95 -13.69 -6.43 5.36
CA ILE A 95 -14.33 -6.64 4.06
C ILE A 95 -14.28 -5.35 3.24
N ARG A 96 -13.98 -5.46 1.95
CA ARG A 96 -14.05 -4.34 1.00
C ARG A 96 -14.91 -4.71 -0.18
N PHE A 97 -15.98 -3.97 -0.38
CA PHE A 97 -16.80 -4.05 -1.58
C PHE A 97 -16.29 -3.06 -2.61
N TYR A 98 -16.06 -3.51 -3.83
CA TYR A 98 -15.63 -2.68 -4.95
C TYR A 98 -16.68 -2.68 -6.05
N SER A 99 -17.01 -1.50 -6.60
CA SER A 99 -17.84 -1.37 -7.79
C SER A 99 -17.59 -0.03 -8.50
N CYS A 100 -17.84 0.02 -9.81
CA CYS A 100 -17.91 1.29 -10.53
C CYS A 100 -19.22 2.08 -10.23
N ASN A 101 -20.23 1.42 -9.66
CA ASN A 101 -21.43 2.08 -9.17
C ASN A 101 -21.34 2.32 -7.66
N ASN A 102 -21.90 3.43 -7.19
CA ASN A 102 -21.90 3.75 -5.76
C ASN A 102 -22.80 2.79 -4.97
N PHE A 103 -22.55 2.73 -3.66
CA PHE A 103 -23.27 1.87 -2.72
C PHE A 103 -24.40 2.62 -1.97
N GLY A 104 -24.72 3.84 -2.41
CA GLY A 104 -25.90 4.58 -1.97
C GLY A 104 -26.05 4.67 -0.44
N ALA A 105 -27.17 4.14 0.06
CA ALA A 105 -27.50 4.18 1.48
C ALA A 105 -26.54 3.36 2.36
N LEU A 106 -25.94 2.27 1.85
CA LEU A 106 -24.95 1.48 2.58
C LEU A 106 -23.67 2.28 2.87
N ALA A 107 -23.13 2.98 1.86
CA ALA A 107 -21.94 3.81 2.04
C ALA A 107 -22.20 4.93 3.06
N LYS A 108 -23.36 5.61 2.97
CA LYS A 108 -23.75 6.63 3.94
C LYS A 108 -23.90 6.07 5.36
N LEU A 109 -24.51 4.89 5.50
CA LEU A 109 -24.65 4.24 6.80
C LEU A 109 -23.29 3.89 7.40
N ARG A 110 -22.35 3.43 6.57
CA ARG A 110 -20.97 3.17 6.99
C ARG A 110 -20.23 4.45 7.41
N GLU A 111 -20.36 5.53 6.65
CA GLU A 111 -19.82 6.84 7.03
C GLU A 111 -20.39 7.34 8.36
N TYR A 112 -21.70 7.18 8.53
CA TYR A 112 -22.37 7.52 9.80
C TYR A 112 -21.83 6.65 10.95
N SER A 113 -21.71 5.32 10.79
CA SER A 113 -21.19 4.43 11.83
C SER A 113 -19.78 4.81 12.29
N ALA A 114 -18.95 5.31 11.39
CA ALA A 114 -17.57 5.74 11.71
C ALA A 114 -17.48 6.93 12.68
N LEU A 115 -18.59 7.65 12.89
CA LEU A 115 -18.67 8.76 13.85
C LEU A 115 -18.94 8.27 15.28
N HIS A 116 -19.25 6.99 15.47
CA HIS A 116 -19.59 6.38 16.75
C HIS A 116 -18.63 5.26 17.10
N GLY A 117 -18.18 5.20 18.34
CA GLY A 117 -17.19 4.21 18.78
C GLY A 117 -17.77 2.84 19.16
N ASP A 118 -19.08 2.78 19.41
CA ASP A 118 -19.77 1.59 19.89
C ASP A 118 -21.22 1.50 19.39
N GLU A 119 -21.85 0.35 19.62
CA GLU A 119 -23.23 0.07 19.20
C GLU A 119 -24.24 0.98 19.90
N ASP A 120 -24.05 1.28 21.19
CA ASP A 120 -25.01 2.11 21.96
C ASP A 120 -25.03 3.55 21.42
N GLY A 121 -23.87 4.15 21.22
CA GLY A 121 -23.73 5.46 20.61
C GLY A 121 -24.27 5.53 19.19
N TYR A 122 -23.99 4.48 18.39
CA TYR A 122 -24.51 4.34 17.04
C TYR A 122 -26.04 4.27 17.03
N ARG A 123 -26.65 3.41 17.88
CA ARG A 123 -28.11 3.22 17.97
C ARG A 123 -28.85 4.44 18.51
N ALA A 124 -28.31 5.07 19.54
CA ALA A 124 -28.93 6.24 20.19
C ALA A 124 -29.08 7.44 19.24
N ASN A 125 -28.21 7.55 18.24
CA ASN A 125 -28.14 8.69 17.32
C ASN A 125 -28.63 8.36 15.90
N LEU A 126 -29.18 7.15 15.63
CA LEU A 126 -29.67 6.77 14.30
C LEU A 126 -30.71 7.75 13.79
N THR A 127 -30.42 8.35 12.64
CA THR A 127 -31.36 9.26 11.98
C THR A 127 -32.47 8.50 11.26
N ARG A 128 -33.58 9.18 11.00
CA ARG A 128 -34.72 8.58 10.25
C ARG A 128 -34.28 8.08 8.85
N GLU A 129 -33.28 8.76 8.22
CA GLU A 129 -32.75 8.35 6.92
C GLU A 129 -32.02 7.00 7.01
N HIS A 130 -31.27 6.76 8.11
CA HIS A 130 -30.48 5.56 8.29
C HIS A 130 -31.26 4.37 8.86
N THR A 131 -32.34 4.61 9.61
CA THR A 131 -33.11 3.58 10.34
C THR A 131 -33.56 2.43 9.44
N LYS A 132 -34.06 2.72 8.24
CA LYS A 132 -34.51 1.67 7.32
C LYS A 132 -33.33 0.81 6.83
N THR A 133 -32.26 1.46 6.35
CA THR A 133 -31.06 0.78 5.83
C THR A 133 -30.41 -0.06 6.92
N ASP A 134 -30.33 0.49 8.13
CA ASP A 134 -29.83 -0.22 9.31
C ASP A 134 -30.69 -1.45 9.64
N GLY A 135 -32.00 -1.31 9.68
CA GLY A 135 -32.91 -2.43 9.96
C GLY A 135 -32.79 -3.55 8.92
N ASP A 136 -32.76 -3.20 7.64
CA ASP A 136 -32.61 -4.16 6.56
C ASP A 136 -31.25 -4.89 6.63
N LEU A 137 -30.16 -4.17 7.01
CA LEU A 137 -28.83 -4.74 7.18
C LEU A 137 -28.75 -5.61 8.45
N ALA A 138 -29.30 -5.13 9.58
CA ALA A 138 -29.32 -5.85 10.84
C ALA A 138 -30.05 -7.20 10.72
N ALA A 139 -31.17 -7.24 10.01
CA ALA A 139 -31.89 -8.48 9.76
C ALA A 139 -31.03 -9.51 9.02
N ARG A 140 -30.24 -9.09 8.02
CA ARG A 140 -29.34 -9.98 7.29
C ARG A 140 -28.19 -10.49 8.14
N ILE A 141 -27.56 -9.59 8.91
CA ILE A 141 -26.45 -9.97 9.79
C ILE A 141 -26.94 -10.98 10.83
N ALA A 142 -28.12 -10.75 11.44
CA ALA A 142 -28.66 -11.63 12.46
C ALA A 142 -28.93 -13.06 11.96
N ASP A 143 -29.32 -13.21 10.70
CA ASP A 143 -29.56 -14.52 10.08
C ASP A 143 -28.26 -15.35 9.91
N GLN A 144 -27.12 -14.70 9.68
CA GLN A 144 -25.87 -15.34 9.34
C GLN A 144 -24.83 -15.33 10.48
N ALA A 145 -24.87 -14.29 11.31
CA ALA A 145 -23.89 -14.02 12.35
C ALA A 145 -24.55 -13.27 13.53
N PRO A 146 -25.39 -13.94 14.33
CA PRO A 146 -26.19 -13.28 15.38
C PRO A 146 -25.36 -12.56 16.45
N GLU A 147 -24.10 -12.94 16.64
CA GLU A 147 -23.19 -12.30 17.59
C GLU A 147 -22.54 -11.01 17.04
N LEU A 148 -22.66 -10.76 15.74
CA LEU A 148 -22.03 -9.60 15.10
C LEU A 148 -23.03 -8.43 15.08
N SER A 149 -22.68 -7.32 15.74
CA SER A 149 -23.51 -6.12 15.70
C SER A 149 -23.42 -5.39 14.36
N THR A 150 -24.44 -4.58 14.03
CA THR A 150 -24.43 -3.80 12.80
C THR A 150 -23.32 -2.75 12.79
N CYS A 151 -23.07 -2.11 13.92
CA CYS A 151 -21.99 -1.14 14.06
C CYS A 151 -20.63 -1.81 13.85
N GLU A 152 -20.37 -2.96 14.46
CA GLU A 152 -19.13 -3.72 14.26
C GLU A 152 -18.97 -4.19 12.80
N PHE A 153 -20.05 -4.71 12.19
CA PHE A 153 -20.05 -5.07 10.77
C PHE A 153 -19.62 -3.88 9.90
N LEU A 154 -20.22 -2.70 10.12
CA LEU A 154 -19.94 -1.49 9.35
C LEU A 154 -18.50 -0.97 9.60
N HIS A 155 -17.97 -1.07 10.82
CA HIS A 155 -16.60 -0.67 11.14
C HIS A 155 -15.57 -1.54 10.43
N ARG A 156 -15.88 -2.82 10.23
CA ARG A 156 -15.00 -3.79 9.59
C ARG A 156 -15.30 -3.97 8.10
N THR A 157 -16.23 -3.18 7.55
CA THR A 157 -16.60 -3.22 6.13
C THR A 157 -16.43 -1.85 5.50
N SER A 158 -15.96 -1.80 4.25
CA SER A 158 -15.92 -0.59 3.43
C SER A 158 -16.59 -0.81 2.07
N PHE A 159 -17.07 0.28 1.47
CA PHE A 159 -17.76 0.31 0.19
C PHE A 159 -17.07 1.30 -0.75
N GLU A 160 -16.23 0.77 -1.65
CA GLU A 160 -15.33 1.55 -2.48
C GLU A 160 -15.89 1.72 -3.90
N THR A 161 -16.14 2.96 -4.31
CA THR A 161 -16.52 3.26 -5.68
C THR A 161 -15.27 3.56 -6.50
N THR A 162 -15.02 2.73 -7.53
CA THR A 162 -13.88 2.89 -8.42
C THR A 162 -14.29 3.65 -9.69
N PRO A 163 -13.33 4.23 -10.43
CA PRO A 163 -13.57 4.68 -11.80
C PRO A 163 -14.00 3.51 -12.70
N ASP A 164 -14.43 3.85 -13.93
CA ASP A 164 -14.63 2.84 -14.96
C ASP A 164 -13.33 2.07 -15.29
N PHE A 165 -13.46 0.96 -16.02
CA PHE A 165 -12.36 0.05 -16.31
C PHE A 165 -11.17 0.71 -17.00
N ASP A 166 -11.43 1.53 -18.01
CA ASP A 166 -10.38 2.17 -18.81
C ASP A 166 -9.61 3.19 -17.96
N ARG A 167 -10.32 3.93 -17.12
CA ARG A 167 -9.73 4.89 -16.21
C ARG A 167 -8.96 4.18 -15.08
N LEU A 168 -9.50 3.10 -14.54
CA LEU A 168 -8.84 2.29 -13.50
C LEU A 168 -7.53 1.70 -14.05
N GLU A 169 -7.56 1.08 -15.25
CA GLU A 169 -6.35 0.57 -15.90
C GLU A 169 -5.31 1.68 -16.11
N THR A 170 -5.74 2.86 -16.55
CA THR A 170 -4.84 4.02 -16.73
C THR A 170 -4.15 4.38 -15.42
N LEU A 171 -4.88 4.46 -14.30
CA LEU A 171 -4.33 4.79 -12.99
C LEU A 171 -3.34 3.72 -12.51
N LEU A 172 -3.63 2.44 -12.76
CA LEU A 172 -2.73 1.33 -12.42
C LEU A 172 -1.42 1.40 -13.23
N ARG A 173 -1.50 1.70 -14.52
CA ARG A 173 -0.33 1.92 -15.37
C ARG A 173 0.50 3.14 -14.91
N GLU A 174 -0.15 4.22 -14.52
CA GLU A 174 0.53 5.40 -13.96
C GLU A 174 1.21 5.08 -12.62
N ARG A 175 0.56 4.30 -11.76
CA ARG A 175 1.16 3.83 -10.50
C ARG A 175 2.39 2.97 -10.78
N LEU A 176 2.28 2.03 -11.72
CA LEU A 176 3.36 1.12 -12.10
C LEU A 176 4.56 1.85 -12.72
N ARG A 177 4.35 2.91 -13.52
CA ARG A 177 5.44 3.74 -14.07
C ARG A 177 6.33 4.37 -12.99
N ARG A 178 5.79 4.60 -11.81
CA ARG A 178 6.57 5.10 -10.66
C ARG A 178 7.30 4.00 -9.90
N MET A 179 6.89 2.75 -10.10
CA MET A 179 7.37 1.60 -9.33
C MET A 179 8.32 0.69 -10.11
N ALA A 180 8.25 0.69 -11.44
CA ALA A 180 9.00 -0.26 -12.27
C ALA A 180 9.79 0.44 -13.40
N SER A 181 10.96 -0.08 -13.70
CA SER A 181 11.84 0.45 -14.76
C SER A 181 11.26 0.27 -16.17
N ASN A 182 10.43 -0.75 -16.38
CA ASN A 182 9.73 -1.04 -17.64
C ASN A 182 8.26 -1.33 -17.32
N ALA A 183 7.46 -0.26 -17.23
CA ALA A 183 6.08 -0.34 -16.78
C ALA A 183 5.17 -1.15 -17.71
N ASP A 184 5.37 -1.09 -19.02
CA ASP A 184 4.52 -1.83 -19.97
C ASP A 184 4.80 -3.33 -19.94
N ALA A 185 6.06 -3.75 -19.86
CA ALA A 185 6.41 -5.15 -19.65
C ALA A 185 5.89 -5.64 -18.29
N ALA A 186 6.09 -4.85 -17.23
CA ALA A 186 5.59 -5.14 -15.89
C ALA A 186 4.07 -5.32 -15.86
N PHE A 187 3.32 -4.42 -16.52
CA PHE A 187 1.87 -4.53 -16.60
C PHE A 187 1.44 -5.84 -17.25
N ASN A 188 2.00 -6.15 -18.42
CA ASN A 188 1.60 -7.33 -19.20
C ASN A 188 1.88 -8.64 -18.45
N VAL A 189 3.01 -8.75 -17.76
CA VAL A 189 3.35 -9.99 -17.03
C VAL A 189 2.56 -10.13 -15.74
N LEU A 190 2.37 -9.07 -14.99
CA LEU A 190 1.51 -9.09 -13.79
C LEU A 190 0.07 -9.37 -14.17
N TRP A 191 -0.47 -8.71 -15.21
CA TRP A 191 -1.80 -9.00 -15.71
C TRP A 191 -1.98 -10.48 -16.06
N THR A 192 -1.05 -11.01 -16.87
CA THR A 192 -1.10 -12.42 -17.29
C THR A 192 -1.00 -13.38 -16.10
N ALA A 193 -0.21 -13.04 -15.08
CA ALA A 193 -0.08 -13.87 -13.89
C ALA A 193 -1.37 -13.88 -13.06
N LEU A 194 -1.99 -12.72 -12.87
CA LEU A 194 -3.22 -12.57 -12.10
C LEU A 194 -4.42 -13.22 -12.81
N ASP A 195 -4.56 -12.99 -14.11
CA ASP A 195 -5.62 -13.57 -14.95
C ASP A 195 -5.55 -15.12 -14.96
N LYS A 196 -4.35 -15.66 -15.05
CA LYS A 196 -4.14 -17.13 -14.99
C LYS A 196 -4.39 -17.73 -13.61
N LEU A 197 -4.26 -16.95 -12.53
CA LEU A 197 -4.55 -17.44 -11.18
C LEU A 197 -6.03 -17.72 -10.99
N GLY A 198 -6.91 -16.81 -11.37
CA GLY A 198 -8.36 -17.01 -11.32
C GLY A 198 -8.87 -18.17 -12.18
N GLY A 199 -8.16 -18.51 -13.27
CA GLY A 199 -8.51 -19.61 -14.17
C GLY A 199 -7.93 -20.98 -13.81
N ARG A 200 -7.15 -21.13 -12.74
CA ARG A 200 -6.51 -22.40 -12.39
C ARG A 200 -7.47 -23.39 -11.74
N MET A 201 -8.21 -24.10 -12.54
CA MET A 201 -8.96 -25.29 -12.13
C MET A 201 -8.01 -26.38 -11.63
N GLY A 202 -8.24 -26.83 -10.40
CA GLY A 202 -7.38 -27.71 -9.62
C GLY A 202 -6.80 -28.95 -10.31
N GLY A 203 -5.52 -29.04 -10.35
CA GLY A 203 -4.72 -30.21 -10.70
C GLY A 203 -3.34 -30.14 -10.03
N GLY A 204 -3.12 -30.90 -8.96
CA GLY A 204 -1.82 -31.03 -8.30
C GLY A 204 -1.90 -31.20 -6.77
N ASN A 205 -0.78 -31.59 -6.15
CA ASN A 205 -0.65 -31.94 -4.72
C ASN A 205 -0.56 -30.73 -3.77
N LEU A 206 -0.70 -29.49 -4.25
CA LEU A 206 -0.71 -28.30 -3.41
C LEU A 206 -2.11 -28.08 -2.82
N SER A 207 -2.19 -27.52 -1.60
CA SER A 207 -3.46 -27.09 -1.03
C SER A 207 -4.14 -26.08 -1.96
N ALA A 208 -5.46 -26.07 -2.01
CA ALA A 208 -6.21 -25.13 -2.87
C ALA A 208 -5.75 -23.68 -2.66
N ALA A 209 -5.58 -23.26 -1.41
CA ALA A 209 -5.09 -21.92 -1.06
C ALA A 209 -3.72 -21.60 -1.66
N ALA A 210 -2.76 -22.54 -1.60
CA ALA A 210 -1.41 -22.32 -2.14
C ALA A 210 -1.38 -22.14 -3.67
N ARG A 211 -2.41 -22.59 -4.38
CA ARG A 211 -2.49 -22.46 -5.85
C ARG A 211 -2.95 -21.10 -6.34
N HIS A 212 -3.68 -20.36 -5.49
CA HIS A 212 -4.28 -19.07 -5.80
C HIS A 212 -3.56 -17.90 -5.14
N ARG A 213 -2.46 -18.18 -4.41
CA ARG A 213 -1.70 -17.19 -3.64
C ARG A 213 -0.44 -16.74 -4.39
N LEU A 214 -0.20 -15.43 -4.36
CA LEU A 214 1.06 -14.79 -4.72
C LEU A 214 1.59 -14.02 -3.52
N THR A 215 2.82 -14.31 -3.14
CA THR A 215 3.58 -13.54 -2.15
C THR A 215 4.28 -12.36 -2.82
N LYS A 216 4.83 -11.45 -2.01
CA LYS A 216 5.68 -10.36 -2.52
C LYS A 216 6.85 -10.91 -3.34
N ALA A 217 7.51 -11.98 -2.86
CA ALA A 217 8.62 -12.61 -3.57
C ALA A 217 8.20 -13.18 -4.93
N ASP A 218 7.02 -13.82 -5.02
CA ASP A 218 6.50 -14.34 -6.29
C ASP A 218 6.24 -13.20 -7.29
N LEU A 219 5.68 -12.08 -6.83
CA LEU A 219 5.43 -10.89 -7.66
C LEU A 219 6.74 -10.25 -8.14
N GLU A 220 7.75 -10.16 -7.28
CA GLU A 220 9.09 -9.66 -7.63
C GLU A 220 9.78 -10.57 -8.65
N GLU A 221 9.65 -11.89 -8.51
CA GLU A 221 10.18 -12.87 -9.45
C GLU A 221 9.52 -12.77 -10.83
N ILE A 222 8.19 -12.61 -10.87
CA ILE A 222 7.43 -12.38 -12.11
C ILE A 222 7.94 -11.14 -12.85
N LEU A 223 8.17 -10.04 -12.13
CA LEU A 223 8.70 -8.80 -12.69
C LEU A 223 10.12 -8.97 -13.19
N HIS A 224 10.97 -9.61 -12.41
CA HIS A 224 12.36 -9.86 -12.74
C HIS A 224 12.51 -10.67 -14.05
N HIS A 225 11.73 -11.74 -14.22
CA HIS A 225 11.73 -12.54 -15.44
C HIS A 225 11.32 -11.73 -16.69
N ALA A 226 10.57 -10.67 -16.54
CA ALA A 226 10.20 -9.77 -17.62
C ALA A 226 11.21 -8.62 -17.86
N GLY A 227 12.31 -8.60 -17.12
CA GLY A 227 13.27 -7.49 -17.16
C GLY A 227 12.70 -6.17 -16.61
N ALA A 228 11.64 -6.24 -15.82
CA ALA A 228 11.03 -5.11 -15.14
C ALA A 228 11.49 -5.12 -13.67
N MET A 229 12.42 -4.25 -13.34
CA MET A 229 12.89 -4.13 -11.95
C MET A 229 12.08 -3.09 -11.20
N LEU A 230 11.74 -3.38 -9.93
CA LEU A 230 11.14 -2.39 -9.06
C LEU A 230 12.15 -1.26 -8.80
N VAL A 231 11.71 -0.05 -9.03
CA VAL A 231 12.44 1.15 -8.62
C VAL A 231 12.11 1.35 -7.15
N PRO A 232 13.11 1.37 -6.25
CA PRO A 232 12.83 1.59 -4.84
C PRO A 232 12.12 2.94 -4.67
N VAL A 233 10.91 2.90 -4.14
CA VAL A 233 10.20 4.12 -3.72
C VAL A 233 10.93 4.62 -2.49
N VAL A 234 11.79 5.61 -2.67
CA VAL A 234 12.46 6.26 -1.56
C VAL A 234 11.43 7.12 -0.84
N ASP A 235 10.97 6.65 0.32
CA ASP A 235 10.27 7.51 1.26
C ASP A 235 11.29 8.55 1.77
N VAL A 236 11.26 9.73 1.16
CA VAL A 236 12.20 10.81 1.46
C VAL A 236 12.09 11.23 2.94
N ALA A 237 10.91 11.21 3.53
CA ALA A 237 10.72 11.57 4.95
C ALA A 237 11.39 10.53 5.86
N ARG A 238 11.17 9.25 5.60
CA ARG A 238 11.80 8.14 6.33
C ARG A 238 13.32 8.12 6.11
N ALA A 239 13.78 8.30 4.88
CA ALA A 239 15.20 8.40 4.57
C ALA A 239 15.87 9.56 5.30
N ARG A 240 15.24 10.74 5.37
CA ARG A 240 15.72 11.89 6.14
C ARG A 240 15.87 11.58 7.62
N THR A 241 14.84 10.96 8.22
CA THR A 241 14.84 10.57 9.63
C THR A 241 15.97 9.58 9.92
N SER A 242 16.11 8.54 9.11
CA SER A 242 17.15 7.51 9.24
C SER A 242 18.55 8.11 9.05
N PHE A 243 18.74 8.95 8.02
CA PHE A 243 20.03 9.57 7.73
C PHE A 243 20.42 10.64 8.76
N ALA A 244 19.43 11.36 9.32
CA ALA A 244 19.65 12.26 10.43
C ALA A 244 20.12 11.51 11.69
N GLY A 245 19.54 10.33 11.96
CA GLY A 245 20.01 9.45 13.04
C GLY A 245 21.44 8.96 12.82
N ALA A 246 21.74 8.42 11.65
CA ALA A 246 23.08 7.95 11.28
C ALA A 246 24.14 9.07 11.32
N SER A 247 23.77 10.29 10.93
CA SER A 247 24.65 11.46 10.95
C SER A 247 24.84 12.07 12.36
N ALA A 248 24.14 11.59 13.39
CA ALA A 248 24.17 12.17 14.73
C ALA A 248 25.55 12.14 15.39
N ILE A 249 26.34 11.10 15.12
CA ILE A 249 27.71 10.97 15.64
C ILE A 249 28.59 12.15 15.18
N GLY A 250 28.48 12.54 13.91
CA GLY A 250 29.22 13.69 13.38
C GLY A 250 28.84 15.01 14.06
N ARG A 251 27.59 15.18 14.44
CA ARG A 251 27.08 16.39 15.12
C ARG A 251 27.63 16.55 16.54
N SER A 252 28.00 15.48 17.21
CA SER A 252 28.55 15.52 18.57
C SER A 252 30.01 16.02 18.66
N TRP A 253 30.68 16.18 17.52
CA TRP A 253 32.07 16.60 17.50
C TRP A 253 32.23 18.10 17.75
N HIS A 254 33.11 18.42 18.68
CA HIS A 254 33.49 19.82 18.93
C HIS A 254 34.17 20.45 17.73
N ARG A 255 33.62 21.56 17.27
CA ARG A 255 34.13 22.30 16.09
C ARG A 255 34.50 23.76 16.40
N ASP A 256 34.39 24.10 17.66
CA ASP A 256 34.60 25.46 18.13
C ASP A 256 35.98 25.55 18.77
N ILE A 257 36.70 26.60 18.46
CA ILE A 257 37.96 26.98 19.10
C ILE A 257 37.68 28.19 19.98
N ALA A 258 37.84 28.05 21.29
CA ALA A 258 37.49 29.07 22.27
C ALA A 258 36.06 29.62 22.14
N GLY A 259 35.07 28.73 21.83
CA GLY A 259 33.66 29.12 21.66
C GLY A 259 33.34 29.78 20.33
N GLN A 260 34.29 29.90 19.42
CA GLN A 260 34.10 30.51 18.10
C GLN A 260 34.24 29.45 17.00
N ARG A 261 33.28 29.45 16.07
CA ARG A 261 33.33 28.63 14.87
C ARG A 261 34.00 29.41 13.75
N ILE A 262 35.07 28.82 13.15
CA ILE A 262 35.75 29.41 12.03
C ILE A 262 35.05 28.99 10.74
N PRO A 263 34.43 29.92 9.99
CA PRO A 263 33.82 29.59 8.71
C PRO A 263 34.91 29.26 7.68
N SER A 264 34.66 28.22 6.89
CA SER A 264 35.56 27.83 5.80
C SER A 264 34.97 28.20 4.44
N PRO A 265 35.64 28.98 3.61
CA PRO A 265 35.16 29.31 2.26
C PRO A 265 35.03 28.07 1.37
N VAL A 266 35.75 26.99 1.65
CA VAL A 266 35.71 25.73 0.93
C VAL A 266 34.30 25.11 0.95
N VAL A 267 33.48 25.37 1.97
CA VAL A 267 32.10 24.90 2.02
C VAL A 267 31.27 25.46 0.86
N ASN A 268 31.47 26.74 0.52
CA ASN A 268 30.75 27.36 -0.61
C ASN A 268 31.18 26.77 -1.95
N ASP A 269 32.48 26.45 -2.11
CA ASP A 269 33.02 25.82 -3.32
C ASP A 269 32.47 24.42 -3.49
N LEU A 270 32.31 23.65 -2.39
CA LEU A 270 31.70 22.31 -2.39
C LEU A 270 30.20 22.38 -2.75
N LEU A 271 29.48 23.34 -2.19
CA LEU A 271 28.08 23.56 -2.52
C LEU A 271 27.91 23.95 -4.00
N ALA A 272 28.74 24.82 -4.53
CA ALA A 272 28.71 25.20 -5.94
C ALA A 272 29.03 23.99 -6.87
N ALA A 273 29.98 23.13 -6.47
CA ALA A 273 30.28 21.93 -7.21
C ALA A 273 29.12 20.93 -7.23
N ILE A 274 28.39 20.78 -6.10
CA ILE A 274 27.15 19.97 -5.99
C ILE A 274 26.07 20.55 -6.90
N ASP A 275 25.85 21.86 -6.86
CA ASP A 275 24.85 22.55 -7.68
C ASP A 275 25.17 22.42 -9.19
N ALA A 276 26.48 22.32 -9.55
CA ALA A 276 26.94 22.03 -10.90
C ALA A 276 26.80 20.55 -11.31
N GLY A 277 26.22 19.69 -10.45
CA GLY A 277 25.98 18.28 -10.73
C GLY A 277 27.21 17.38 -10.67
N LYS A 278 28.27 17.78 -9.96
CA LYS A 278 29.46 16.93 -9.76
C LYS A 278 29.06 15.70 -8.92
N ARG A 279 29.29 14.50 -9.47
CA ARG A 279 28.94 13.22 -8.82
C ARG A 279 29.93 12.77 -7.75
N ALA A 280 31.15 13.23 -7.81
CA ALA A 280 32.20 12.92 -6.85
C ALA A 280 33.08 14.14 -6.63
N ILE A 281 33.40 14.43 -5.37
CA ILE A 281 34.27 15.53 -4.96
C ILE A 281 35.24 14.96 -3.93
N LEU A 282 36.55 15.16 -4.14
CA LEU A 282 37.58 14.73 -3.21
C LEU A 282 38.15 15.93 -2.48
N LEU A 283 38.02 15.98 -1.16
CA LEU A 283 38.61 16.98 -0.30
C LEU A 283 39.93 16.45 0.27
N THR A 284 41.05 17.03 -0.16
CA THR A 284 42.39 16.66 0.28
C THR A 284 43.03 17.74 1.14
N GLY A 285 44.03 17.38 1.92
CA GLY A 285 44.79 18.30 2.80
C GLY A 285 45.61 17.57 3.84
N VAL A 286 46.54 18.25 4.44
CA VAL A 286 47.43 17.69 5.49
C VAL A 286 46.63 17.30 6.74
N PRO A 287 47.14 16.38 7.59
CA PRO A 287 46.52 16.10 8.89
C PRO A 287 46.34 17.38 9.71
N GLY A 288 45.21 17.53 10.38
CA GLY A 288 44.89 18.73 11.17
C GLY A 288 44.36 19.95 10.39
N SER A 289 44.29 19.91 9.05
CA SER A 289 43.84 21.06 8.22
C SER A 289 42.32 21.34 8.29
N GLY A 290 41.59 20.73 9.20
CA GLY A 290 40.15 20.99 9.38
C GLY A 290 39.20 20.32 8.39
N LYS A 291 39.65 19.34 7.59
CA LYS A 291 38.79 18.62 6.61
C LYS A 291 37.45 18.12 7.21
N THR A 292 37.53 17.52 8.37
CA THR A 292 36.36 17.03 9.07
C THR A 292 35.41 18.16 9.43
N CYS A 293 35.93 19.30 9.89
CA CYS A 293 35.13 20.49 10.18
C CYS A 293 34.39 21.02 8.93
N VAL A 294 35.13 21.04 7.79
CA VAL A 294 34.55 21.42 6.47
C VAL A 294 33.43 20.48 6.08
N MET A 295 33.64 19.17 6.20
CA MET A 295 32.60 18.16 5.85
C MET A 295 31.38 18.24 6.74
N LEU A 296 31.53 18.48 8.05
CA LEU A 296 30.39 18.65 8.97
C LEU A 296 29.66 19.99 8.72
N SER A 297 30.36 21.05 8.36
CA SER A 297 29.75 22.31 7.96
C SER A 297 29.00 22.19 6.64
N LEU A 298 29.52 21.41 5.69
CA LEU A 298 28.79 21.05 4.45
C LEU A 298 27.54 20.27 4.76
N GLN A 299 27.62 19.26 5.65
CA GLN A 299 26.46 18.47 6.08
C GLN A 299 25.34 19.37 6.65
N GLU A 300 25.67 20.31 7.54
CA GLU A 300 24.71 21.26 8.09
C GLU A 300 24.08 22.16 7.01
N ALA A 301 24.88 22.63 6.07
CA ALA A 301 24.38 23.46 4.96
C ALA A 301 23.44 22.66 4.04
N LEU A 302 23.71 21.37 3.81
CA LEU A 302 22.84 20.49 3.04
C LEU A 302 21.55 20.15 3.79
N GLU A 303 21.62 19.91 5.10
CA GLU A 303 20.45 19.72 5.95
C GLU A 303 19.53 20.96 5.97
N GLU A 304 20.11 22.14 6.02
CA GLU A 304 19.33 23.40 5.94
C GLU A 304 18.65 23.55 4.58
N ARG A 305 19.37 23.27 3.48
CA ARG A 305 18.78 23.25 2.13
C ARG A 305 17.68 22.21 1.99
N ALA A 306 17.81 21.05 2.65
CA ALA A 306 16.82 19.98 2.62
C ALA A 306 15.49 20.35 3.28
N LYS A 307 15.42 21.40 4.11
CA LYS A 307 14.16 21.90 4.68
C LYS A 307 13.24 22.50 3.62
N THR A 308 13.80 23.07 2.56
CA THR A 308 13.06 23.69 1.46
C THR A 308 13.03 22.86 0.19
N ARG A 309 13.94 21.87 0.05
CA ARG A 309 14.06 21.01 -1.11
C ARG A 309 13.65 19.58 -0.76
N MET A 310 12.49 19.15 -1.27
CA MET A 310 11.95 17.79 -1.03
C MET A 310 12.77 16.68 -1.69
N ASP A 311 13.56 17.01 -2.71
CA ASP A 311 14.41 16.09 -3.49
C ASP A 311 15.82 15.89 -2.89
N LEU A 312 16.17 16.61 -1.82
CA LEU A 312 17.50 16.57 -1.20
C LEU A 312 17.49 15.76 0.09
N VAL A 313 18.35 14.76 0.17
CA VAL A 313 18.65 13.99 1.38
C VAL A 313 20.16 13.92 1.54
N SER A 314 20.66 14.15 2.75
CA SER A 314 22.09 14.11 3.05
C SER A 314 22.40 13.05 4.12
N LEU A 315 23.53 12.36 3.95
CA LEU A 315 24.03 11.36 4.87
C LEU A 315 25.51 11.62 5.13
N PHE A 316 25.90 11.68 6.40
CA PHE A 316 27.31 11.74 6.82
C PHE A 316 27.72 10.38 7.37
N ILE A 317 28.77 9.78 6.78
CA ILE A 317 29.30 8.48 7.19
C ILE A 317 30.77 8.61 7.51
N GLN A 318 31.22 8.00 8.61
CA GLN A 318 32.60 7.89 8.97
C GLN A 318 33.21 6.57 8.47
N SER A 319 34.42 6.60 7.95
CA SER A 319 35.10 5.39 7.48
C SER A 319 35.29 4.33 8.57
N ARG A 320 35.34 4.73 9.85
CA ARG A 320 35.44 3.80 10.99
C ARG A 320 34.21 2.91 11.15
N GLU A 321 33.04 3.37 10.68
CA GLU A 321 31.79 2.58 10.72
C GLU A 321 31.85 1.38 9.77
N PHE A 322 32.78 1.39 8.81
CA PHE A 322 33.00 0.27 7.88
C PHE A 322 34.24 -0.58 8.22
N ALA A 323 34.98 -0.23 9.28
CA ALA A 323 36.19 -0.96 9.65
C ALA A 323 35.86 -2.32 10.30
N ASP A 324 34.64 -2.50 10.81
CA ASP A 324 34.19 -3.75 11.44
C ASP A 324 33.27 -4.49 10.46
N LEU A 325 33.88 -5.30 9.58
CA LEU A 325 33.18 -6.11 8.57
C LEU A 325 32.18 -7.12 9.18
N ALA A 326 32.30 -7.44 10.47
CA ALA A 326 31.41 -8.33 11.19
C ALA A 326 30.06 -7.68 11.51
N THR A 327 29.95 -6.36 11.58
CA THR A 327 28.74 -5.62 11.91
C THR A 327 27.99 -5.05 10.69
N ALA A 328 28.62 -5.07 9.51
CA ALA A 328 28.03 -4.55 8.28
C ALA A 328 26.99 -5.51 7.62
N GLY A 329 26.92 -6.76 8.06
CA GLY A 329 25.98 -7.78 7.56
C GLY A 329 24.71 -7.97 8.40
N GLU A 330 24.59 -7.29 9.55
CA GLU A 330 23.46 -7.46 10.50
C GLU A 330 22.62 -6.18 10.69
N ARG A 331 22.73 -5.18 9.82
CA ARG A 331 21.93 -3.96 9.91
C ARG A 331 21.17 -3.63 8.62
#